data_a020072c90cdedc39cf28c3e8f77c157
#
_entry.id   a020072c90cdedc39cf28c3e8f77c157
#
_cell.length_a   1.000
_cell.length_b   1.000
_cell.length_c   1.000
_cell.angle_alpha   90.00
_cell.angle_beta   90.00
_cell.angle_gamma   90.00
#
_symmetry.space_group_name_H-M   'P 1'
#
loop_
_entity.id
_entity.type
_entity.pdbx_description
1 polymer ?
#
loop_
_entity_poly.entity_id
_entity_poly.type
_entity_poly.pdbx_seq_one_letter_code
_entity_poly.pdbx_strand_id
1 'polypeptide(L)'
;MRRLSVKADGTIRRRYGILLAAAAVFLGAAAFAQSLLIPKYMGNVIEGNFTEEYYRNPGGHELLMIGNCETYENISPMKLWEDYGIASYIRGNSNQLIPQSYYLLREALRYEKPKVVLLNIQAMTVEEQSAEEYNRMVFDGMRWSKDKWQGILSSRMEEERLVDYLFPILRYHSRWSELTETDFQYIFKEKPPKSYNGYYLRADIRPYTEFPTERRRSDYSFPEKNVEYLERIACLCEDNGIELVLMKAPSMYPAWVEPYEEQMEAFAARRGIYYINTLDAMEEIGLDMSTDTYDEGLHLNVYGAEKLSVWLGQDLKERYGLTDFRNVESVAVVYNQRLEEYRQEKEEQKNEFEQLGYISKYRTQEE
;
A
#
# COMPACT_ATOMS: atom_id res chain seq x y z
N MET A 1 -5.63 -70.66 -13.19
CA MET A 1 -4.85 -69.42 -13.53
C MET A 1 -5.55 -68.11 -13.17
N ARG A 2 -6.21 -67.92 -12.00
CA ARG A 2 -6.94 -66.66 -11.62
C ARG A 2 -6.55 -66.03 -10.27
N ARG A 3 -5.46 -66.51 -9.62
CA ARG A 3 -5.04 -65.96 -8.30
C ARG A 3 -3.79 -65.00 -8.31
N LEU A 4 -3.14 -64.86 -9.47
CA LEU A 4 -1.93 -64.00 -9.57
C LEU A 4 -2.25 -62.52 -9.88
N SER A 5 -3.41 -62.22 -10.48
CA SER A 5 -3.81 -60.87 -10.87
C SER A 5 -4.19 -59.96 -9.69
N VAL A 6 -4.84 -60.50 -8.65
CA VAL A 6 -5.37 -59.72 -7.51
C VAL A 6 -4.27 -59.26 -6.55
N LYS A 7 -3.16 -60.04 -6.39
CA LYS A 7 -2.03 -59.64 -5.53
C LYS A 7 -1.16 -58.56 -6.16
N ALA A 8 -1.04 -58.54 -7.48
CA ALA A 8 -0.29 -57.49 -8.19
C ALA A 8 -0.97 -56.12 -8.08
N ASP A 9 -2.30 -56.07 -8.16
CA ASP A 9 -3.09 -54.84 -8.08
C ASP A 9 -3.02 -54.19 -6.68
N GLY A 10 -3.09 -55.00 -5.60
CA GLY A 10 -2.94 -54.53 -4.23
C GLY A 10 -1.54 -53.96 -3.92
N THR A 11 -0.48 -54.52 -4.49
CA THR A 11 0.89 -54.07 -4.33
C THR A 11 1.12 -52.72 -5.07
N ILE A 12 0.56 -52.61 -6.26
CA ILE A 12 0.61 -51.39 -7.09
C ILE A 12 -0.13 -50.25 -6.37
N ARG A 13 -1.35 -50.45 -5.90
CA ARG A 13 -2.13 -49.47 -5.15
C ARG A 13 -1.41 -49.01 -3.88
N ARG A 14 -0.77 -49.92 -3.15
CA ARG A 14 0.02 -49.59 -1.94
C ARG A 14 1.24 -48.74 -2.28
N ARG A 15 1.94 -49.00 -3.39
CA ARG A 15 3.09 -48.20 -3.85
C ARG A 15 2.64 -46.80 -4.25
N TYR A 16 1.55 -46.65 -5.01
CA TYR A 16 0.99 -45.33 -5.32
C TYR A 16 0.55 -44.58 -4.06
N GLY A 17 -0.06 -45.25 -3.09
CA GLY A 17 -0.42 -44.65 -1.81
C GLY A 17 0.79 -44.11 -1.04
N ILE A 18 1.90 -44.87 -1.01
CA ILE A 18 3.15 -44.42 -0.38
C ILE A 18 3.76 -43.23 -1.13
N LEU A 19 3.78 -43.25 -2.46
CA LEU A 19 4.29 -42.14 -3.29
C LEU A 19 3.47 -40.88 -3.11
N LEU A 20 2.16 -40.98 -3.06
CA LEU A 20 1.26 -39.85 -2.81
C LEU A 20 1.48 -39.26 -1.40
N ALA A 21 1.61 -40.14 -0.39
CA ALA A 21 1.91 -39.68 0.97
C ALA A 21 3.29 -39.00 1.06
N ALA A 22 4.31 -39.53 0.43
CA ALA A 22 5.64 -38.92 0.38
C ALA A 22 5.61 -37.59 -0.37
N ALA A 23 4.90 -37.50 -1.47
CA ALA A 23 4.71 -36.23 -2.21
C ALA A 23 3.97 -35.20 -1.36
N ALA A 24 2.92 -35.57 -0.64
CA ALA A 24 2.18 -34.67 0.25
C ALA A 24 3.07 -34.17 1.40
N VAL A 25 3.88 -35.03 2.01
CA VAL A 25 4.85 -34.63 3.05
C VAL A 25 5.89 -33.67 2.48
N PHE A 26 6.43 -33.99 1.30
CA PHE A 26 7.42 -33.12 0.63
C PHE A 26 6.83 -31.73 0.31
N LEU A 27 5.63 -31.68 -0.27
CA LEU A 27 4.95 -30.43 -0.59
C LEU A 27 4.61 -29.63 0.68
N GLY A 28 4.19 -30.31 1.75
CA GLY A 28 3.94 -29.68 3.05
C GLY A 28 5.22 -29.07 3.65
N ALA A 29 6.34 -29.81 3.61
CA ALA A 29 7.63 -29.32 4.07
C ALA A 29 8.14 -28.15 3.22
N ALA A 30 7.97 -28.20 1.90
CA ALA A 30 8.34 -27.11 0.99
C ALA A 30 7.49 -25.86 1.23
N ALA A 31 6.18 -26.02 1.42
CA ALA A 31 5.28 -24.91 1.76
C ALA A 31 5.61 -24.27 3.12
N PHE A 32 5.94 -25.10 4.12
CA PHE A 32 6.40 -24.62 5.42
C PHE A 32 7.70 -23.84 5.32
N ALA A 33 8.72 -24.40 4.63
CA ALA A 33 9.99 -23.72 4.43
C ALA A 33 9.82 -22.40 3.65
N GLN A 34 8.99 -22.38 2.63
CA GLN A 34 8.68 -21.17 1.88
C GLN A 34 8.00 -20.13 2.78
N SER A 35 7.00 -20.53 3.56
CA SER A 35 6.33 -19.65 4.51
C SER A 35 7.30 -19.09 5.55
N LEU A 36 8.24 -19.89 6.05
CA LEU A 36 9.25 -19.46 7.02
C LEU A 36 10.19 -18.40 6.43
N LEU A 37 10.61 -18.58 5.19
CA LEU A 37 11.61 -17.73 4.53
C LEU A 37 11.03 -16.41 3.97
N ILE A 38 9.74 -16.32 3.69
CA ILE A 38 9.11 -15.05 3.28
C ILE A 38 9.22 -14.03 4.41
N PRO A 39 9.74 -12.80 4.17
CA PRO A 39 9.84 -11.76 5.16
C PRO A 39 8.50 -11.47 5.85
N LYS A 40 8.50 -11.29 7.18
CA LYS A 40 7.28 -10.98 7.93
C LYS A 40 7.02 -9.48 8.05
N TYR A 41 8.01 -8.66 7.69
CA TYR A 41 7.94 -7.20 7.73
C TYR A 41 7.45 -6.65 9.09
N MET A 42 7.93 -7.26 10.17
CA MET A 42 7.54 -6.88 11.54
C MET A 42 8.52 -5.90 12.19
N GLY A 43 9.66 -5.67 11.52
CA GLY A 43 10.69 -4.72 11.94
C GLY A 43 10.46 -3.32 11.35
N ASN A 44 11.53 -2.72 10.82
CA ASN A 44 11.52 -1.34 10.35
C ASN A 44 10.83 -1.14 8.99
N VAL A 45 10.83 -2.16 8.13
CA VAL A 45 10.16 -2.14 6.83
C VAL A 45 8.73 -2.67 6.99
N ILE A 46 7.86 -1.86 7.58
CA ILE A 46 6.49 -2.29 7.88
C ILE A 46 5.55 -2.24 6.67
N GLU A 47 5.91 -1.48 5.65
CA GLU A 47 5.13 -1.26 4.42
C GLU A 47 4.86 -2.57 3.68
N GLY A 48 5.76 -3.56 3.77
CA GLY A 48 5.54 -4.90 3.24
C GLY A 48 4.31 -5.63 3.80
N ASN A 49 3.70 -5.14 4.91
CA ASN A 49 2.44 -5.65 5.44
C ASN A 49 1.19 -5.00 4.87
N PHE A 50 1.26 -3.80 4.31
CA PHE A 50 0.08 -2.98 3.99
C PHE A 50 -0.87 -3.69 3.03
N THR A 51 -0.35 -4.39 2.03
CA THR A 51 -1.18 -5.15 1.10
C THR A 51 -1.90 -6.32 1.80
N GLU A 52 -1.22 -7.04 2.72
CA GLU A 52 -1.81 -8.16 3.45
C GLU A 52 -2.82 -7.70 4.51
N GLU A 53 -2.54 -6.59 5.17
CA GLU A 53 -3.41 -6.02 6.23
C GLU A 53 -4.81 -5.68 5.73
N TYR A 54 -4.95 -5.25 4.48
CA TYR A 54 -6.24 -4.97 3.88
C TYR A 54 -7.23 -6.12 4.00
N TYR A 55 -6.75 -7.37 3.89
CA TYR A 55 -7.62 -8.56 3.93
C TYR A 55 -8.16 -8.91 5.32
N ARG A 56 -7.74 -8.23 6.37
CA ARG A 56 -8.28 -8.44 7.73
C ARG A 56 -9.65 -7.80 7.88
N ASN A 57 -9.85 -6.66 7.23
CA ASN A 57 -11.12 -5.96 7.22
C ASN A 57 -11.43 -5.45 5.79
N PRO A 58 -11.58 -6.36 4.81
CA PRO A 58 -11.82 -5.95 3.45
C PRO A 58 -13.28 -5.53 3.27
N GLY A 59 -13.49 -4.30 2.84
CA GLY A 59 -14.83 -3.80 2.50
C GLY A 59 -15.45 -2.87 3.52
N GLY A 60 -16.48 -2.18 3.03
CA GLY A 60 -17.20 -1.18 3.82
C GLY A 60 -16.56 0.20 3.83
N HIS A 61 -15.52 0.42 3.03
CA HIS A 61 -14.91 1.73 2.88
C HIS A 61 -15.60 2.50 1.76
N GLU A 62 -16.10 3.69 2.09
CA GLU A 62 -16.73 4.58 1.12
C GLU A 62 -15.70 5.41 0.33
N LEU A 63 -14.53 5.65 0.94
CA LEU A 63 -13.37 6.28 0.32
C LEU A 63 -12.19 5.31 0.30
N LEU A 64 -11.70 4.97 -0.89
CA LEU A 64 -10.49 4.19 -1.09
C LEU A 64 -9.39 5.09 -1.66
N MET A 65 -8.26 5.17 -0.97
CA MET A 65 -7.12 5.97 -1.41
C MET A 65 -6.01 5.06 -1.93
N ILE A 66 -5.43 5.39 -3.08
CA ILE A 66 -4.47 4.51 -3.76
C ILE A 66 -3.27 5.34 -4.20
N GLY A 67 -2.06 4.80 -4.02
CA GLY A 67 -0.83 5.43 -4.48
C GLY A 67 0.41 4.96 -3.73
N ASN A 68 1.49 5.71 -3.89
CA ASN A 68 2.78 5.44 -3.25
C ASN A 68 2.86 6.03 -1.83
N CYS A 69 4.08 6.26 -1.34
CA CYS A 69 4.36 6.83 -0.01
C CYS A 69 3.65 8.18 0.21
N GLU A 70 3.56 9.03 -0.79
CA GLU A 70 2.81 10.29 -0.66
C GLU A 70 1.32 10.10 -0.35
N THR A 71 0.77 8.89 -0.45
CA THR A 71 -0.62 8.60 -0.04
C THR A 71 -0.66 8.10 1.39
N TYR A 72 0.12 7.06 1.70
CA TYR A 72 0.00 6.40 3.01
C TYR A 72 0.73 7.14 4.15
N GLU A 73 1.51 8.14 3.84
CA GLU A 73 2.17 9.00 4.83
C GLU A 73 1.47 10.37 5.00
N ASN A 74 0.78 10.85 3.95
CA ASN A 74 0.24 12.20 3.97
C ASN A 74 -1.25 12.29 4.30
N ILE A 75 -2.01 11.18 4.31
CA ILE A 75 -3.44 11.19 4.59
C ILE A 75 -3.78 10.22 5.70
N SER A 76 -4.44 10.69 6.78
CA SER A 76 -4.84 9.86 7.91
C SER A 76 -6.30 9.42 7.82
N PRO A 77 -6.61 8.13 7.55
CA PRO A 77 -7.95 7.59 7.63
C PRO A 77 -8.58 7.75 9.02
N MET A 78 -7.76 7.76 10.08
CA MET A 78 -8.23 7.94 11.45
C MET A 78 -8.71 9.36 11.69
N LYS A 79 -8.07 10.36 11.07
CA LYS A 79 -8.50 11.76 11.16
C LYS A 79 -9.76 12.01 10.34
N LEU A 80 -9.88 11.40 9.15
CA LEU A 80 -11.10 11.42 8.35
C LEU A 80 -12.29 10.80 9.10
N TRP A 81 -12.05 9.73 9.86
CA TRP A 81 -13.05 9.14 10.73
C TRP A 81 -13.41 10.05 11.91
N GLU A 82 -12.41 10.56 12.61
CA GLU A 82 -12.61 11.41 13.80
C GLU A 82 -13.50 12.61 13.50
N ASP A 83 -13.18 13.38 12.45
CA ASP A 83 -13.86 14.64 12.16
C ASP A 83 -15.15 14.45 11.35
N TYR A 84 -15.16 13.51 10.41
CA TYR A 84 -16.24 13.39 9.44
C TYR A 84 -17.01 12.07 9.48
N GLY A 85 -16.52 11.07 10.18
CA GLY A 85 -17.10 9.72 10.20
C GLY A 85 -16.92 8.97 8.88
N ILE A 86 -15.95 9.39 8.04
CA ILE A 86 -15.67 8.78 6.74
C ILE A 86 -14.96 7.45 6.95
N ALA A 87 -15.58 6.34 6.52
CA ALA A 87 -14.96 5.04 6.48
C ALA A 87 -14.01 4.96 5.27
N SER A 88 -12.70 4.95 5.52
CA SER A 88 -11.68 5.01 4.47
C SER A 88 -10.52 4.03 4.70
N TYR A 89 -9.85 3.66 3.61
CA TYR A 89 -8.66 2.81 3.63
C TYR A 89 -7.66 3.25 2.56
N ILE A 90 -6.36 3.05 2.84
CA ILE A 90 -5.28 3.33 1.90
C ILE A 90 -4.71 2.01 1.37
N ARG A 91 -4.78 1.82 0.05
CA ARG A 91 -4.11 0.74 -0.70
C ARG A 91 -2.81 1.30 -1.29
N GLY A 92 -1.87 1.62 -0.43
CA GLY A 92 -0.57 2.22 -0.77
C GLY A 92 0.60 1.32 -0.44
N ASN A 93 1.72 1.53 -1.13
CA ASN A 93 2.99 0.89 -0.83
C ASN A 93 4.17 1.76 -1.30
N SER A 94 5.38 1.50 -0.77
CA SER A 94 6.58 2.23 -1.17
C SER A 94 6.81 2.13 -2.67
N ASN A 95 7.07 3.28 -3.32
CA ASN A 95 7.29 3.39 -4.76
C ASN A 95 6.22 2.69 -5.64
N GLN A 96 4.97 2.63 -5.18
CA GLN A 96 3.90 1.97 -5.92
C GLN A 96 3.66 2.62 -7.28
N LEU A 97 3.76 1.81 -8.35
CA LEU A 97 3.55 2.25 -9.73
C LEU A 97 2.05 2.36 -10.09
N ILE A 98 1.74 3.13 -11.14
CA ILE A 98 0.36 3.25 -11.67
C ILE A 98 -0.22 1.90 -12.10
N PRO A 99 0.50 1.00 -12.81
CA PRO A 99 0.00 -0.34 -13.10
C PRO A 99 -0.35 -1.15 -11.83
N GLN A 100 0.44 -1.02 -10.77
CA GLN A 100 0.15 -1.69 -9.49
C GLN A 100 -1.11 -1.13 -8.85
N SER A 101 -1.27 0.20 -8.85
CA SER A 101 -2.48 0.88 -8.37
C SER A 101 -3.75 0.38 -9.07
N TYR A 102 -3.69 0.19 -10.40
CA TYR A 102 -4.79 -0.39 -11.17
C TYR A 102 -5.18 -1.81 -10.71
N TYR A 103 -4.19 -2.70 -10.51
CA TYR A 103 -4.50 -4.08 -10.11
C TYR A 103 -4.91 -4.19 -8.64
N LEU A 104 -4.39 -3.33 -7.77
CA LEU A 104 -4.86 -3.24 -6.38
C LEU A 104 -6.30 -2.71 -6.31
N LEU A 105 -6.68 -1.74 -7.15
CA LEU A 105 -8.06 -1.28 -7.26
C LEU A 105 -8.97 -2.39 -7.78
N ARG A 106 -8.61 -3.07 -8.87
CA ARG A 106 -9.39 -4.19 -9.41
C ARG A 106 -9.62 -5.30 -8.39
N GLU A 107 -8.60 -5.57 -7.58
CA GLU A 107 -8.74 -6.55 -6.51
C GLU A 107 -9.66 -6.06 -5.41
N ALA A 108 -9.53 -4.81 -4.95
CA ALA A 108 -10.39 -4.22 -3.93
C ALA A 108 -11.86 -4.28 -4.33
N LEU A 109 -12.18 -4.03 -5.61
CA LEU A 109 -13.56 -4.09 -6.13
C LEU A 109 -14.21 -5.50 -6.09
N ARG A 110 -13.47 -6.53 -5.68
CA ARG A 110 -14.04 -7.85 -5.38
C ARG A 110 -14.64 -7.93 -3.99
N TYR A 111 -14.23 -7.04 -3.10
CA TYR A 111 -14.60 -7.04 -1.69
C TYR A 111 -15.52 -5.88 -1.34
N GLU A 112 -15.36 -4.76 -2.05
CA GLU A 112 -16.09 -3.53 -1.75
C GLU A 112 -16.35 -2.72 -3.01
N LYS A 113 -17.29 -1.78 -2.87
CA LYS A 113 -17.59 -0.79 -3.89
C LYS A 113 -17.53 0.59 -3.25
N PRO A 114 -16.37 1.25 -3.27
CA PRO A 114 -16.23 2.60 -2.75
C PRO A 114 -17.07 3.58 -3.56
N LYS A 115 -17.48 4.68 -2.96
CA LYS A 115 -18.12 5.78 -3.65
C LYS A 115 -17.11 6.66 -4.35
N VAL A 116 -15.95 6.85 -3.68
CA VAL A 116 -14.86 7.66 -4.17
C VAL A 116 -13.56 6.84 -4.14
N VAL A 117 -12.79 6.92 -5.22
CA VAL A 117 -11.40 6.50 -5.30
C VAL A 117 -10.53 7.74 -5.45
N LEU A 118 -9.60 7.98 -4.51
CA LEU A 118 -8.59 9.01 -4.61
C LEU A 118 -7.28 8.35 -5.05
N LEU A 119 -6.76 8.76 -6.20
CA LEU A 119 -5.49 8.29 -6.74
C LEU A 119 -4.42 9.38 -6.61
N ASN A 120 -3.34 9.10 -5.87
CA ASN A 120 -2.16 9.95 -5.92
C ASN A 120 -1.40 9.72 -7.23
N ILE A 121 -1.05 10.82 -7.89
CA ILE A 121 -0.52 10.81 -9.26
C ILE A 121 1.00 10.94 -9.35
N GLN A 122 1.73 11.05 -8.24
CA GLN A 122 3.19 11.19 -8.26
C GLN A 122 3.88 10.09 -9.08
N ALA A 123 3.37 8.86 -9.00
CA ALA A 123 3.90 7.74 -9.75
C ALA A 123 3.72 7.83 -11.27
N MET A 124 3.00 8.85 -11.79
CA MET A 124 2.90 9.09 -13.24
C MET A 124 4.26 9.38 -13.87
N THR A 125 5.23 9.89 -13.11
CA THR A 125 6.58 10.20 -13.59
C THR A 125 7.55 9.02 -13.56
N VAL A 126 7.13 7.87 -13.00
CA VAL A 126 7.98 6.69 -12.75
C VAL A 126 7.53 5.51 -13.60
N GLU A 127 8.37 5.06 -14.54
CA GLU A 127 8.04 3.98 -15.47
C GLU A 127 8.27 2.58 -14.87
N GLU A 128 9.38 2.41 -14.14
CA GLU A 128 9.83 1.14 -13.60
C GLU A 128 10.27 1.30 -12.14
N GLN A 129 10.28 0.19 -11.41
CA GLN A 129 10.81 0.15 -10.06
C GLN A 129 12.33 0.36 -10.04
N SER A 130 12.80 0.97 -8.95
CA SER A 130 14.25 1.11 -8.70
C SER A 130 14.87 -0.14 -8.08
N ALA A 131 14.05 -1.02 -7.48
CA ALA A 131 14.49 -2.27 -6.87
C ALA A 131 13.34 -3.29 -6.77
N GLU A 132 13.70 -4.60 -6.83
CA GLU A 132 12.74 -5.72 -6.74
C GLU A 132 11.93 -5.71 -5.44
N GLU A 133 12.51 -5.23 -4.33
CA GLU A 133 11.86 -5.16 -3.03
C GLU A 133 10.51 -4.42 -3.07
N TYR A 134 10.43 -3.34 -3.81
CA TYR A 134 9.19 -2.56 -3.93
C TYR A 134 8.08 -3.34 -4.65
N ASN A 135 8.42 -4.08 -5.72
CA ASN A 135 7.47 -4.99 -6.34
C ASN A 135 7.01 -6.09 -5.37
N ARG A 136 7.94 -6.63 -4.58
CA ARG A 136 7.65 -7.67 -3.59
C ARG A 136 6.74 -7.18 -2.47
N MET A 137 6.95 -5.99 -1.94
CA MET A 137 6.09 -5.40 -0.91
C MET A 137 4.64 -5.31 -1.38
N VAL A 138 4.40 -4.97 -2.65
CA VAL A 138 3.05 -4.93 -3.22
C VAL A 138 2.49 -6.34 -3.42
N PHE A 139 3.25 -7.24 -4.11
CA PHE A 139 2.68 -8.47 -4.61
C PHE A 139 2.77 -9.65 -3.63
N ASP A 140 3.79 -9.73 -2.76
CA ASP A 140 3.92 -10.87 -1.84
C ASP A 140 2.75 -10.91 -0.84
N GLY A 141 2.24 -9.75 -0.40
CA GLY A 141 1.05 -9.65 0.44
C GLY A 141 -0.29 -9.83 -0.29
N MET A 142 -0.31 -9.77 -1.61
CA MET A 142 -1.53 -9.88 -2.41
C MET A 142 -1.98 -11.35 -2.54
N ARG A 143 -3.29 -11.62 -2.36
CA ARG A 143 -3.84 -12.97 -2.57
C ARG A 143 -3.71 -13.42 -4.03
N TRP A 144 -3.39 -14.71 -4.25
CA TRP A 144 -3.26 -15.26 -5.59
C TRP A 144 -4.56 -15.11 -6.40
N SER A 145 -4.42 -14.44 -7.56
CA SER A 145 -5.54 -14.12 -8.44
C SER A 145 -5.04 -13.79 -9.84
N LYS A 146 -5.96 -13.66 -10.79
CA LYS A 146 -5.63 -13.16 -12.13
C LYS A 146 -5.05 -11.73 -12.06
N ASP A 147 -5.55 -10.90 -11.13
CA ASP A 147 -5.08 -9.51 -10.97
C ASP A 147 -3.67 -9.45 -10.42
N LYS A 148 -3.34 -10.26 -9.39
CA LYS A 148 -1.96 -10.40 -8.92
C LYS A 148 -1.02 -10.81 -10.05
N TRP A 149 -1.39 -11.85 -10.81
CA TRP A 149 -0.54 -12.34 -11.91
C TRP A 149 -0.32 -11.27 -12.98
N GLN A 150 -1.37 -10.59 -13.41
CA GLN A 150 -1.27 -9.52 -14.40
C GLN A 150 -0.53 -8.30 -13.86
N GLY A 151 -0.70 -7.99 -12.56
CA GLY A 151 0.04 -6.93 -11.88
C GLY A 151 1.55 -7.21 -11.89
N ILE A 152 1.97 -8.44 -11.56
CA ILE A 152 3.38 -8.84 -11.65
C ILE A 152 3.90 -8.67 -13.08
N LEU A 153 3.17 -9.18 -14.09
CA LEU A 153 3.58 -9.09 -15.49
C LEU A 153 3.73 -7.64 -15.98
N SER A 154 2.90 -6.73 -15.47
CA SER A 154 2.94 -5.32 -15.88
C SER A 154 3.99 -4.48 -15.16
N SER A 155 4.48 -4.93 -14.02
CA SER A 155 5.31 -4.09 -13.13
C SER A 155 6.70 -4.66 -12.84
N ARG A 156 6.93 -5.94 -13.13
CA ARG A 156 8.24 -6.55 -12.90
C ARG A 156 9.32 -5.90 -13.74
N MET A 157 10.50 -5.78 -13.17
CA MET A 157 11.70 -5.38 -13.87
C MET A 157 12.19 -6.51 -14.82
N GLU A 158 13.04 -6.19 -15.78
CA GLU A 158 13.54 -7.17 -16.76
C GLU A 158 14.30 -8.32 -16.08
N GLU A 159 15.06 -8.03 -15.02
CA GLU A 159 15.87 -8.98 -14.28
C GLU A 159 15.05 -9.90 -13.37
N GLU A 160 13.81 -9.52 -13.03
CA GLU A 160 12.96 -10.30 -12.15
C GLU A 160 12.40 -11.54 -12.83
N ARG A 161 12.61 -12.71 -12.21
CA ARG A 161 12.13 -13.98 -12.76
C ARG A 161 10.72 -14.30 -12.25
N LEU A 162 9.80 -14.59 -13.15
CA LEU A 162 8.42 -14.97 -12.80
C LEU A 162 8.35 -16.20 -11.87
N VAL A 163 9.31 -17.11 -12.00
CA VAL A 163 9.37 -18.31 -11.16
C VAL A 163 9.59 -17.98 -9.68
N ASP A 164 10.26 -16.86 -9.37
CA ASP A 164 10.51 -16.43 -8.00
C ASP A 164 9.24 -15.88 -7.32
N TYR A 165 8.27 -15.40 -8.10
CA TYR A 165 6.94 -15.05 -7.61
C TYR A 165 6.06 -16.28 -7.34
N LEU A 166 6.20 -17.34 -8.14
CA LEU A 166 5.49 -18.61 -7.93
C LEU A 166 6.08 -19.41 -6.76
N PHE A 167 7.41 -19.36 -6.62
CA PHE A 167 8.16 -20.05 -5.59
C PHE A 167 9.06 -19.07 -4.85
N PRO A 168 8.52 -18.26 -3.92
CA PRO A 168 9.29 -17.26 -3.17
C PRO A 168 10.54 -17.78 -2.48
N ILE A 169 10.59 -19.08 -2.16
CA ILE A 169 11.78 -19.72 -1.61
C ILE A 169 13.02 -19.54 -2.51
N LEU A 170 12.85 -19.43 -3.82
CA LEU A 170 13.97 -19.22 -4.76
C LEU A 170 14.58 -17.83 -4.60
N ARG A 171 13.80 -16.84 -4.18
CA ARG A 171 14.24 -15.49 -3.90
C ARG A 171 14.78 -15.34 -2.49
N TYR A 172 14.10 -15.95 -1.52
CA TYR A 172 14.36 -15.75 -0.09
C TYR A 172 15.18 -16.85 0.56
N HIS A 173 15.76 -17.80 -0.20
CA HIS A 173 16.52 -18.91 0.36
C HIS A 173 17.73 -18.48 1.21
N SER A 174 18.36 -17.34 0.90
CA SER A 174 19.49 -16.81 1.69
C SER A 174 19.10 -16.35 3.08
N ARG A 175 17.83 -15.99 3.32
CA ARG A 175 17.32 -15.57 4.63
C ARG A 175 17.35 -16.65 5.71
N TRP A 176 17.65 -17.85 5.34
CA TRP A 176 17.75 -18.95 6.28
C TRP A 176 18.74 -18.67 7.45
N SER A 177 19.81 -17.89 7.22
CA SER A 177 20.76 -17.45 8.24
C SER A 177 20.31 -16.20 9.04
N GLU A 178 19.20 -15.56 8.63
CA GLU A 178 18.68 -14.32 9.19
C GLU A 178 17.32 -14.53 9.90
N LEU A 179 16.91 -15.80 10.05
CA LEU A 179 15.62 -16.13 10.68
C LEU A 179 15.63 -15.72 12.14
N THR A 180 14.56 -15.05 12.53
CA THR A 180 14.28 -14.57 13.87
C THR A 180 13.10 -15.30 14.50
N GLU A 181 12.86 -15.14 15.79
CA GLU A 181 11.68 -15.66 16.47
C GLU A 181 10.37 -15.23 15.78
N THR A 182 10.34 -14.03 15.25
CA THR A 182 9.20 -13.45 14.50
C THR A 182 8.83 -14.29 13.28
N ASP A 183 9.82 -14.81 12.54
CA ASP A 183 9.58 -15.63 11.35
C ASP A 183 8.86 -16.93 11.71
N PHE A 184 9.20 -17.55 12.84
CA PHE A 184 8.52 -18.76 13.34
C PHE A 184 7.15 -18.46 13.93
N GLN A 185 7.04 -17.38 14.72
CA GLN A 185 5.80 -17.01 15.41
C GLN A 185 4.67 -16.77 14.42
N TYR A 186 4.91 -16.01 13.36
CA TYR A 186 3.91 -15.58 12.39
C TYR A 186 3.68 -16.55 11.22
N ILE A 187 4.18 -17.80 11.32
CA ILE A 187 3.66 -18.90 10.53
C ILE A 187 2.30 -19.37 11.07
N PHE A 188 2.13 -19.33 12.40
CA PHE A 188 0.98 -19.93 13.10
C PHE A 188 0.05 -18.89 13.75
N LYS A 189 0.54 -17.67 13.93
CA LYS A 189 -0.22 -16.57 14.54
C LYS A 189 -0.48 -15.49 13.50
N GLU A 190 -1.60 -14.84 13.63
CA GLU A 190 -1.88 -13.63 12.88
C GLU A 190 -0.94 -12.50 13.30
N LYS A 191 -0.39 -11.78 12.33
CA LYS A 191 0.46 -10.61 12.59
C LYS A 191 -0.41 -9.48 13.13
N PRO A 192 0.00 -8.71 14.17
CA PRO A 192 -0.70 -7.49 14.52
C PRO A 192 -0.66 -6.50 13.34
N PRO A 193 -1.67 -5.64 13.18
CA PRO A 193 -1.63 -4.60 12.16
C PRO A 193 -0.48 -3.63 12.45
N LYS A 194 0.13 -3.11 11.39
CA LYS A 194 1.25 -2.17 11.43
C LYS A 194 0.87 -0.78 10.95
N SER A 195 -0.29 -0.67 10.31
CA SER A 195 -0.82 0.58 9.79
C SER A 195 -2.17 0.94 10.44
N TYR A 196 -2.59 2.17 10.31
CA TYR A 196 -3.92 2.66 10.66
C TYR A 196 -4.77 2.77 9.41
N ASN A 197 -5.39 1.66 9.00
CA ASN A 197 -6.10 1.53 7.72
C ASN A 197 -5.22 1.90 6.52
N GLY A 198 -3.98 1.41 6.50
CA GLY A 198 -2.99 1.69 5.47
C GLY A 198 -2.15 2.95 5.71
N TYR A 199 -2.40 3.73 6.77
CA TYR A 199 -1.64 4.93 7.12
C TYR A 199 -0.41 4.60 7.97
N TYR A 200 0.72 5.24 7.65
CA TYR A 200 1.99 5.15 8.34
C TYR A 200 2.21 6.34 9.27
N LEU A 201 2.05 6.12 10.57
CA LEU A 201 2.13 7.20 11.56
C LEU A 201 3.58 7.54 11.90
N ARG A 202 3.96 8.81 11.71
CA ARG A 202 5.24 9.41 12.12
C ARG A 202 4.96 10.71 12.87
N ALA A 203 5.45 10.84 14.10
CA ALA A 203 5.26 12.03 14.95
C ALA A 203 6.54 12.88 15.15
N ASP A 204 7.66 12.41 14.62
CA ASP A 204 8.91 13.17 14.63
C ASP A 204 8.84 14.38 13.67
N ILE A 205 9.71 15.35 13.92
CA ILE A 205 9.80 16.59 13.14
C ILE A 205 11.22 16.72 12.63
N ARG A 206 11.33 16.81 11.30
CA ARG A 206 12.57 17.18 10.63
C ARG A 206 12.26 18.24 9.60
N PRO A 207 12.54 19.51 9.92
CA PRO A 207 12.14 20.65 9.10
C PRO A 207 12.64 20.56 7.66
N TYR A 208 11.85 21.12 6.75
CA TYR A 208 12.25 21.27 5.36
C TYR A 208 13.59 22.00 5.25
N THR A 209 14.45 21.45 4.43
CA THR A 209 15.66 22.08 3.95
C THR A 209 15.59 22.18 2.43
N GLU A 210 16.30 23.13 1.84
CA GLU A 210 16.25 23.32 0.39
C GLU A 210 16.79 22.08 -0.33
N PHE A 211 15.96 21.45 -1.18
CA PHE A 211 16.40 20.37 -2.04
C PHE A 211 17.25 20.89 -3.20
N PRO A 212 18.26 20.13 -3.66
CA PRO A 212 18.98 20.44 -4.89
C PRO A 212 18.01 20.56 -6.07
N THR A 213 18.18 21.58 -6.87
CA THR A 213 17.39 21.75 -8.09
C THR A 213 17.58 20.53 -9.02
N GLU A 214 16.50 19.89 -9.42
CA GLU A 214 16.57 18.79 -10.39
C GLU A 214 17.23 19.25 -11.72
N ARG A 215 17.96 18.34 -12.33
CA ARG A 215 18.45 18.56 -13.70
C ARG A 215 17.26 18.71 -14.64
N ARG A 216 17.28 19.73 -15.48
CA ARG A 216 16.30 19.86 -16.56
C ARG A 216 16.31 18.59 -17.40
N ARG A 217 15.14 18.01 -17.61
CA ARG A 217 14.95 16.89 -18.53
C ARG A 217 14.77 17.42 -19.96
N SER A 218 15.12 16.63 -20.94
CA SER A 218 14.83 16.93 -22.35
C SER A 218 13.38 16.64 -22.72
N ASP A 219 12.72 15.80 -21.95
CA ASP A 219 11.34 15.37 -22.13
C ASP A 219 10.65 15.23 -20.75
N TYR A 220 9.48 15.83 -20.64
CA TYR A 220 8.61 15.78 -19.47
C TYR A 220 7.29 15.04 -19.79
N SER A 221 7.21 14.31 -20.89
CA SER A 221 6.06 13.46 -21.18
C SER A 221 5.93 12.35 -20.11
N PHE A 222 4.72 12.07 -19.71
CA PHE A 222 4.48 10.87 -18.90
C PHE A 222 4.78 9.61 -19.74
N PRO A 223 5.35 8.55 -19.14
CA PRO A 223 5.50 7.27 -19.80
C PRO A 223 4.15 6.79 -20.36
N GLU A 224 4.15 6.34 -21.62
CA GLU A 224 2.93 5.90 -22.32
C GLU A 224 2.16 4.84 -21.54
N LYS A 225 2.89 3.90 -20.94
CA LYS A 225 2.35 2.87 -20.05
C LYS A 225 1.56 3.46 -18.88
N ASN A 226 2.07 4.50 -18.23
CA ASN A 226 1.38 5.13 -17.11
C ASN A 226 0.11 5.84 -17.55
N VAL A 227 0.15 6.52 -18.71
CA VAL A 227 -1.04 7.14 -19.31
C VAL A 227 -2.10 6.08 -19.64
N GLU A 228 -1.71 4.95 -20.23
CA GLU A 228 -2.60 3.83 -20.53
C GLU A 228 -3.25 3.28 -19.26
N TYR A 229 -2.47 3.07 -18.18
CA TYR A 229 -3.02 2.55 -16.92
C TYR A 229 -3.87 3.57 -16.17
N LEU A 230 -3.57 4.87 -16.26
CA LEU A 230 -4.44 5.92 -15.74
C LEU A 230 -5.80 5.94 -16.46
N GLU A 231 -5.81 5.81 -17.79
CA GLU A 231 -7.05 5.65 -18.58
C GLU A 231 -7.83 4.40 -18.14
N ARG A 232 -7.14 3.28 -17.90
CA ARG A 232 -7.78 2.04 -17.41
C ARG A 232 -8.39 2.23 -16.01
N ILE A 233 -7.73 2.98 -15.12
CA ILE A 233 -8.28 3.31 -13.78
C ILE A 233 -9.53 4.17 -13.94
N ALA A 234 -9.48 5.21 -14.80
CA ALA A 234 -10.62 6.07 -15.05
C ALA A 234 -11.83 5.29 -15.60
N CYS A 235 -11.62 4.45 -16.62
CA CYS A 235 -12.68 3.58 -17.15
C CYS A 235 -13.19 2.59 -16.11
N LEU A 236 -12.32 2.01 -15.29
CA LEU A 236 -12.72 1.07 -14.24
C LEU A 236 -13.63 1.75 -13.19
N CYS A 237 -13.31 2.97 -12.81
CA CYS A 237 -14.16 3.76 -11.89
C CYS A 237 -15.50 4.07 -12.55
N GLU A 238 -15.50 4.58 -13.79
CA GLU A 238 -16.71 4.90 -14.56
C GLU A 238 -17.63 3.68 -14.72
N ASP A 239 -17.09 2.53 -15.13
CA ASP A 239 -17.84 1.28 -15.32
C ASP A 239 -18.49 0.77 -14.03
N ASN A 240 -17.93 1.12 -12.88
CA ASN A 240 -18.46 0.75 -11.56
C ASN A 240 -19.28 1.86 -10.90
N GLY A 241 -19.42 3.03 -11.52
CA GLY A 241 -20.13 4.18 -10.94
C GLY A 241 -19.42 4.71 -9.70
N ILE A 242 -18.10 4.81 -9.75
CA ILE A 242 -17.21 5.30 -8.71
C ILE A 242 -16.66 6.65 -9.15
N GLU A 243 -16.67 7.63 -8.30
CA GLU A 243 -16.04 8.91 -8.53
C GLU A 243 -14.53 8.80 -8.38
N LEU A 244 -13.77 9.14 -9.43
CA LEU A 244 -12.32 9.20 -9.39
C LEU A 244 -11.87 10.62 -9.06
N VAL A 245 -10.99 10.74 -8.08
CA VAL A 245 -10.28 11.98 -7.73
C VAL A 245 -8.80 11.77 -7.96
N LEU A 246 -8.16 12.67 -8.69
CA LEU A 246 -6.71 12.68 -8.86
C LEU A 246 -6.12 13.70 -7.90
N MET A 247 -5.03 13.34 -7.22
CA MET A 247 -4.38 14.23 -6.25
C MET A 247 -2.87 14.20 -6.40
N LYS A 248 -2.25 15.39 -6.43
CA LYS A 248 -0.83 15.56 -6.15
C LYS A 248 -0.68 15.93 -4.67
N ALA A 249 0.04 15.10 -3.92
CA ALA A 249 0.31 15.34 -2.51
C ALA A 249 1.34 16.47 -2.28
N PRO A 250 1.36 17.10 -1.10
CA PRO A 250 2.19 18.26 -0.81
C PRO A 250 3.64 17.84 -0.46
N SER A 251 4.41 17.42 -1.45
CA SER A 251 5.82 17.11 -1.32
C SER A 251 6.67 18.27 -1.83
N MET A 252 7.63 18.71 -1.03
CA MET A 252 8.59 19.77 -1.42
C MET A 252 9.69 19.24 -2.35
N TYR A 253 9.73 17.93 -2.60
CA TYR A 253 10.69 17.35 -3.53
C TYR A 253 10.41 17.83 -4.96
N PRO A 254 11.40 18.42 -5.67
CA PRO A 254 11.17 19.12 -6.94
C PRO A 254 10.98 18.20 -8.13
N ALA A 255 10.35 17.03 -7.95
CA ALA A 255 10.09 16.07 -9.02
C ALA A 255 8.82 16.39 -9.82
N TRP A 256 7.89 17.18 -9.25
CA TRP A 256 6.67 17.60 -9.93
C TRP A 256 6.85 19.04 -10.42
N VAL A 257 6.80 19.25 -11.73
CA VAL A 257 7.07 20.52 -12.41
C VAL A 257 5.93 20.89 -13.35
N GLU A 258 5.86 22.16 -13.73
CA GLU A 258 4.81 22.72 -14.59
C GLU A 258 4.40 21.85 -15.79
N PRO A 259 5.34 21.29 -16.62
CA PRO A 259 4.92 20.43 -17.73
C PRO A 259 4.17 19.16 -17.32
N TYR A 260 4.36 18.63 -16.12
CA TYR A 260 3.59 17.51 -15.60
C TYR A 260 2.21 17.97 -15.11
N GLU A 261 2.16 19.15 -14.47
CA GLU A 261 0.92 19.77 -14.04
C GLU A 261 -0.02 20.00 -15.22
N GLU A 262 0.44 20.69 -16.26
CA GLU A 262 -0.32 20.96 -17.48
C GLU A 262 -0.91 19.69 -18.13
N GLN A 263 -0.12 18.61 -18.19
CA GLN A 263 -0.58 17.32 -18.72
C GLN A 263 -1.65 16.70 -17.87
N MET A 264 -1.53 16.78 -16.54
CA MET A 264 -2.50 16.21 -15.62
C MET A 264 -3.80 17.00 -15.60
N GLU A 265 -3.74 18.32 -15.59
CA GLU A 265 -4.91 19.19 -15.73
C GLU A 265 -5.66 18.91 -17.05
N ALA A 266 -4.92 18.81 -18.16
CA ALA A 266 -5.50 18.49 -19.45
C ALA A 266 -6.17 17.11 -19.47
N PHE A 267 -5.55 16.11 -18.83
CA PHE A 267 -6.15 14.78 -18.67
C PHE A 267 -7.44 14.84 -17.86
N ALA A 268 -7.41 15.46 -16.69
CA ALA A 268 -8.54 15.60 -15.78
C ALA A 268 -9.71 16.35 -16.45
N ALA A 269 -9.42 17.47 -17.11
CA ALA A 269 -10.43 18.27 -17.84
C ALA A 269 -11.07 17.46 -18.97
N ARG A 270 -10.28 16.72 -19.77
CA ARG A 270 -10.79 15.89 -20.87
C ARG A 270 -11.73 14.80 -20.38
N ARG A 271 -11.45 14.21 -19.22
CA ARG A 271 -12.24 13.12 -18.63
C ARG A 271 -13.34 13.60 -17.70
N GLY A 272 -13.39 14.89 -17.35
CA GLY A 272 -14.31 15.43 -16.35
C GLY A 272 -14.01 14.91 -14.94
N ILE A 273 -12.74 14.59 -14.65
CA ILE A 273 -12.28 14.07 -13.35
C ILE A 273 -11.84 15.25 -12.47
N TYR A 274 -12.19 15.22 -11.20
CA TYR A 274 -11.71 16.21 -10.24
C TYR A 274 -10.24 16.00 -9.93
N TYR A 275 -9.43 17.04 -10.10
CA TYR A 275 -8.01 17.06 -9.82
C TYR A 275 -7.69 18.09 -8.74
N ILE A 276 -6.83 17.71 -7.82
CA ILE A 276 -6.37 18.54 -6.70
C ILE A 276 -4.84 18.54 -6.67
N ASN A 277 -4.23 19.72 -6.83
CA ASN A 277 -2.83 19.92 -6.51
C ASN A 277 -2.70 20.51 -5.11
N THR A 278 -2.34 19.72 -4.12
CA THR A 278 -2.23 20.17 -2.73
C THR A 278 -0.94 20.98 -2.45
N LEU A 279 0.02 21.00 -3.38
CA LEU A 279 1.15 21.96 -3.31
C LEU A 279 0.66 23.39 -3.42
N ASP A 280 -0.30 23.65 -4.31
CA ASP A 280 -0.87 24.99 -4.50
C ASP A 280 -1.80 25.38 -3.35
N ALA A 281 -2.34 24.40 -2.63
CA ALA A 281 -3.26 24.60 -1.52
C ALA A 281 -2.58 24.61 -0.13
N MET A 282 -1.26 24.54 -0.04
CA MET A 282 -0.54 24.41 1.24
C MET A 282 -0.89 25.49 2.27
N GLU A 283 -1.03 26.76 1.84
CA GLU A 283 -1.41 27.87 2.70
C GLU A 283 -2.86 27.70 3.20
N GLU A 284 -3.78 27.31 2.34
CA GLU A 284 -5.19 27.07 2.67
C GLU A 284 -5.36 25.90 3.65
N ILE A 285 -4.58 24.81 3.44
CA ILE A 285 -4.52 23.65 4.35
C ILE A 285 -3.89 24.04 5.70
N GLY A 286 -3.07 25.09 5.73
CA GLY A 286 -2.33 25.53 6.90
C GLY A 286 -1.09 24.67 7.18
N LEU A 287 -0.46 24.14 6.12
CA LEU A 287 0.79 23.37 6.24
C LEU A 287 1.99 24.28 6.50
N ASP A 288 2.80 23.89 7.47
CA ASP A 288 4.08 24.52 7.80
C ASP A 288 5.19 23.45 7.74
N MET A 289 5.99 23.45 6.68
CA MET A 289 7.05 22.48 6.48
C MET A 289 8.23 22.62 7.45
N SER A 290 8.15 23.55 8.39
CA SER A 290 9.07 23.59 9.54
C SER A 290 8.65 22.67 10.69
N THR A 291 7.39 22.23 10.72
CA THR A 291 6.81 21.42 11.80
C THR A 291 6.00 20.22 11.32
N ASP A 292 5.53 20.22 10.09
CA ASP A 292 4.54 19.27 9.57
C ASP A 292 5.16 18.15 8.71
N THR A 293 6.49 18.01 8.74
CA THR A 293 7.25 16.99 8.00
C THR A 293 8.22 16.26 8.93
N TYR A 294 8.53 15.00 8.60
CA TYR A 294 9.48 14.20 9.36
C TYR A 294 10.78 13.88 8.59
N ASP A 295 10.83 14.23 7.30
CA ASP A 295 11.92 13.90 6.38
C ASP A 295 12.28 15.05 5.44
N GLU A 296 12.38 16.25 5.99
CA GLU A 296 12.82 17.46 5.29
C GLU A 296 11.85 17.95 4.21
N GLY A 297 10.57 17.60 4.28
CA GLY A 297 9.55 18.08 3.35
C GLY A 297 9.21 17.11 2.22
N LEU A 298 9.71 15.87 2.25
CA LEU A 298 9.32 14.84 1.29
C LEU A 298 7.93 14.30 1.61
N HIS A 299 7.66 13.99 2.89
CA HIS A 299 6.36 13.53 3.37
C HIS A 299 5.93 14.31 4.62
N LEU A 300 4.64 14.28 4.91
CA LEU A 300 4.09 14.86 6.11
C LEU A 300 4.28 13.93 7.31
N ASN A 301 4.50 14.51 8.48
CA ASN A 301 4.31 13.80 9.73
C ASN A 301 2.82 13.79 10.12
N VAL A 302 2.49 13.22 11.29
CA VAL A 302 1.10 13.09 11.73
C VAL A 302 0.37 14.43 11.84
N TYR A 303 1.08 15.50 12.19
CA TYR A 303 0.47 16.84 12.35
C TYR A 303 0.08 17.44 11.00
N GLY A 304 0.97 17.34 10.01
CA GLY A 304 0.68 17.76 8.65
C GLY A 304 -0.37 16.86 7.97
N ALA A 305 -0.27 15.56 8.14
CA ALA A 305 -1.23 14.59 7.59
C ALA A 305 -2.64 14.80 8.16
N GLU A 306 -2.79 15.14 9.43
CA GLU A 306 -4.09 15.48 10.02
C GLU A 306 -4.67 16.77 9.43
N LYS A 307 -3.86 17.82 9.23
CA LYS A 307 -4.30 19.08 8.59
C LYS A 307 -4.80 18.83 7.17
N LEU A 308 -4.01 18.09 6.37
CA LEU A 308 -4.42 17.71 5.01
C LEU A 308 -5.70 16.87 5.02
N SER A 309 -5.80 15.92 5.95
CA SER A 309 -6.97 15.05 6.05
C SER A 309 -8.25 15.81 6.43
N VAL A 310 -8.15 16.81 7.29
CA VAL A 310 -9.30 17.68 7.64
C VAL A 310 -9.77 18.45 6.42
N TRP A 311 -8.87 19.12 5.73
CA TRP A 311 -9.17 19.91 4.54
C TRP A 311 -9.77 19.04 3.42
N LEU A 312 -9.11 17.93 3.10
CA LEU A 312 -9.53 16.98 2.08
C LEU A 312 -10.87 16.32 2.43
N GLY A 313 -11.04 15.92 3.70
CA GLY A 313 -12.27 15.28 4.18
C GLY A 313 -13.48 16.19 4.07
N GLN A 314 -13.33 17.48 4.32
CA GLN A 314 -14.40 18.46 4.12
C GLN A 314 -14.78 18.55 2.64
N ASP A 315 -13.83 18.79 1.73
CA ASP A 315 -14.08 18.91 0.29
C ASP A 315 -14.75 17.65 -0.29
N LEU A 316 -14.18 16.47 -0.01
CA LEU A 316 -14.74 15.21 -0.52
C LEU A 316 -16.15 14.92 0.03
N LYS A 317 -16.39 15.23 1.31
CA LYS A 317 -17.70 15.03 1.93
C LYS A 317 -18.76 15.95 1.32
N GLU A 318 -18.43 17.22 1.13
CA GLU A 318 -19.34 18.20 0.52
C GLU A 318 -19.63 17.87 -0.96
N ARG A 319 -18.58 17.55 -1.72
CA ARG A 319 -18.68 17.28 -3.16
C ARG A 319 -19.41 15.99 -3.50
N TYR A 320 -19.09 14.92 -2.77
CA TYR A 320 -19.60 13.58 -3.06
C TYR A 320 -20.64 13.07 -2.06
N GLY A 321 -20.95 13.84 -1.02
CA GLY A 321 -21.91 13.45 0.01
C GLY A 321 -21.49 12.17 0.73
N LEU A 322 -20.23 12.09 1.19
CA LEU A 322 -19.74 10.93 1.93
C LEU A 322 -20.48 10.79 3.26
N THR A 323 -20.78 9.54 3.61
CA THR A 323 -21.61 9.18 4.77
C THR A 323 -20.83 9.35 6.07
N ASP A 324 -21.49 9.85 7.10
CA ASP A 324 -21.02 9.76 8.49
C ASP A 324 -21.42 8.41 9.08
N PHE A 325 -20.47 7.48 9.15
CA PHE A 325 -20.70 6.13 9.65
C PHE A 325 -20.61 6.00 11.18
N ARG A 326 -20.40 7.08 11.95
CA ARG A 326 -20.30 7.02 13.42
C ARG A 326 -21.56 6.50 14.09
N ASN A 327 -22.70 6.59 13.42
CA ASN A 327 -23.98 6.05 13.87
C ASN A 327 -24.23 4.60 13.41
N VAL A 328 -23.33 3.97 12.65
CA VAL A 328 -23.42 2.57 12.22
C VAL A 328 -22.56 1.73 13.14
N GLU A 329 -23.17 1.10 14.15
CA GLU A 329 -22.49 0.43 15.25
C GLU A 329 -21.40 -0.54 14.80
N SER A 330 -21.64 -1.38 13.77
CA SER A 330 -20.70 -2.36 13.27
C SER A 330 -19.43 -1.74 12.69
N VAL A 331 -19.51 -0.52 12.14
CA VAL A 331 -18.38 0.25 11.62
C VAL A 331 -17.72 1.03 12.74
N ALA A 332 -18.54 1.71 13.55
CA ALA A 332 -18.07 2.58 14.62
C ALA A 332 -17.22 1.83 15.67
N VAL A 333 -17.57 0.61 16.02
CA VAL A 333 -16.79 -0.20 16.98
C VAL A 333 -15.36 -0.42 16.49
N VAL A 334 -15.18 -0.79 15.20
CA VAL A 334 -13.87 -1.06 14.61
C VAL A 334 -13.04 0.22 14.50
N TYR A 335 -13.64 1.27 13.96
CA TYR A 335 -12.93 2.53 13.75
C TYR A 335 -12.60 3.25 15.06
N ASN A 336 -13.49 3.24 16.05
CA ASN A 336 -13.23 3.88 17.34
C ASN A 336 -12.12 3.16 18.11
N GLN A 337 -12.05 1.81 18.04
CA GLN A 337 -10.93 1.07 18.61
C GLN A 337 -9.61 1.48 17.92
N ARG A 338 -9.59 1.53 16.59
CA ARG A 338 -8.39 1.93 15.83
C ARG A 338 -7.99 3.38 16.09
N LEU A 339 -8.97 4.28 16.24
CA LEU A 339 -8.73 5.68 16.58
C LEU A 339 -8.07 5.82 17.95
N GLU A 340 -8.50 5.02 18.94
CA GLU A 340 -7.88 5.04 20.28
C GLU A 340 -6.42 4.54 20.23
N GLU A 341 -6.16 3.43 19.51
CA GLU A 341 -4.81 2.92 19.29
C GLU A 341 -3.93 3.97 18.56
N TYR A 342 -4.49 4.66 17.56
CA TYR A 342 -3.82 5.74 16.82
C TYR A 342 -3.44 6.92 17.72
N ARG A 343 -4.38 7.37 18.56
CA ARG A 343 -4.13 8.48 19.49
C ARG A 343 -3.07 8.13 20.51
N GLN A 344 -3.10 6.90 21.01
CA GLN A 344 -2.12 6.40 21.96
C GLN A 344 -0.73 6.37 21.32
N GLU A 345 -0.58 5.75 20.14
CA GLU A 345 0.74 5.70 19.45
C GLU A 345 1.25 7.10 19.09
N LYS A 346 0.35 8.00 18.65
CA LYS A 346 0.72 9.39 18.37
C LYS A 346 1.31 10.08 19.62
N GLU A 347 0.67 9.93 20.76
CA GLU A 347 1.15 10.54 22.00
C GLU A 347 2.44 9.87 22.51
N GLU A 348 2.58 8.55 22.37
CA GLU A 348 3.80 7.83 22.72
C GLU A 348 4.99 8.30 21.86
N GLN A 349 4.81 8.38 20.55
CA GLN A 349 5.87 8.85 19.63
C GLN A 349 6.22 10.32 19.87
N LYS A 350 5.24 11.18 20.14
CA LYS A 350 5.45 12.59 20.48
C LYS A 350 6.31 12.72 21.74
N ASN A 351 5.91 12.02 22.81
CA ASN A 351 6.63 12.06 24.10
C ASN A 351 8.07 11.53 23.94
N GLU A 352 8.27 10.46 23.17
CA GLU A 352 9.59 9.92 22.89
C GLU A 352 10.45 10.93 22.12
N PHE A 353 9.87 11.55 21.08
CA PHE A 353 10.56 12.56 20.29
C PHE A 353 10.93 13.81 21.12
N GLU A 354 10.04 14.30 21.98
CA GLU A 354 10.30 15.42 22.89
C GLU A 354 11.43 15.12 23.89
N GLN A 355 11.55 13.85 24.33
CA GLN A 355 12.58 13.43 25.30
C GLN A 355 13.92 13.13 24.67
N LEU A 356 13.93 12.47 23.49
CA LEU A 356 15.13 11.91 22.89
C LEU A 356 15.58 12.64 21.62
N GLY A 357 14.71 13.43 20.98
CA GLY A 357 14.95 14.04 19.67
C GLY A 357 14.83 13.08 18.49
N TYR A 358 14.37 11.85 18.72
CA TYR A 358 14.12 10.83 17.71
C TYR A 358 13.11 9.80 18.21
N ILE A 359 12.57 8.96 17.29
CA ILE A 359 11.71 7.84 17.63
C ILE A 359 12.52 6.54 17.43
N SER A 360 12.76 5.79 18.51
CA SER A 360 13.64 4.60 18.54
C SER A 360 13.21 3.53 17.52
N LYS A 361 11.90 3.37 17.32
CA LYS A 361 11.32 2.42 16.35
C LYS A 361 11.87 2.61 14.93
N TYR A 362 12.28 3.83 14.57
CA TYR A 362 12.72 4.20 13.22
C TYR A 362 14.24 4.42 13.09
N ARG A 363 14.99 4.38 14.18
CA ARG A 363 16.42 4.72 14.19
C ARG A 363 17.36 3.56 13.81
N THR A 364 16.94 2.33 13.80
CA THR A 364 17.81 1.14 13.85
C THR A 364 18.56 0.78 12.56
N GLN A 365 18.67 1.64 11.56
CA GLN A 365 19.39 1.32 10.31
C GLN A 365 20.32 2.39 9.76
N GLU A 366 20.60 3.47 10.48
CA GLU A 366 21.50 4.53 9.98
C GLU A 366 22.84 4.64 10.77
N GLU A 367 23.15 3.72 11.70
CA GLU A 367 24.45 3.64 12.37
C GLU A 367 25.27 2.42 11.96
#